data_24d88652a5fe8fc090843cb113698c15
#
_entry.id   24d88652a5fe8fc090843cb113698c15
#
_cell.length_a   1.000
_cell.length_b   1.000
_cell.length_c   1.000
_cell.angle_alpha   90.00
_cell.angle_beta   90.00
_cell.angle_gamma   90.00
#
_symmetry.space_group_name_H-M   'P 1'
#
loop_
_entity.id
_entity.type
_entity.pdbx_description
1 polymer ?
#
loop_
_entity_poly.entity_id
_entity_poly.type
_entity_poly.pdbx_seq_one_letter_code
_entity_poly.pdbx_strand_id
1 'polypeptide(L)'
;MNFYNDNKSLKFYLSHPVMDKIIKLKERDFVDSDNDMMAPVNVEDAIDNYDKVLEIVGDLAANVLEANAENVDHEGPQVLNNEIVYAKGTQKNHEVLRDAGLYGMSLPRKYKGLNFPYVPLL
;
A
#
# COMPACT_ATOMS: atom_id res chain seq x y z
N MET A 1 5.66 -13.42 -10.64
CA MET A 1 4.28 -13.35 -10.11
C MET A 1 4.07 -11.97 -9.49
N ASN A 2 2.89 -11.41 -9.65
CA ASN A 2 2.51 -10.15 -8.99
C ASN A 2 1.05 -10.29 -8.53
N PHE A 3 0.83 -10.27 -7.22
CA PHE A 3 -0.50 -10.56 -6.66
C PHE A 3 -1.58 -9.55 -7.05
N TYR A 4 -1.20 -8.33 -7.37
CA TYR A 4 -2.14 -7.34 -7.87
C TYR A 4 -2.40 -7.50 -9.38
N ASN A 5 -1.35 -7.58 -10.18
CA ASN A 5 -1.48 -7.67 -11.64
C ASN A 5 -2.18 -8.95 -12.09
N ASP A 6 -1.97 -10.05 -11.36
CA ASP A 6 -2.55 -11.35 -11.65
C ASP A 6 -3.98 -11.52 -11.11
N ASN A 7 -4.50 -10.51 -10.36
CA ASN A 7 -5.82 -10.55 -9.73
C ASN A 7 -6.80 -9.54 -10.33
N LYS A 8 -7.64 -10.02 -11.25
CA LYS A 8 -8.65 -9.20 -11.95
C LYS A 8 -9.68 -8.57 -10.99
N SER A 9 -9.95 -9.19 -9.84
CA SER A 9 -10.92 -8.67 -8.87
C SER A 9 -10.41 -7.40 -8.20
N LEU A 10 -9.12 -7.34 -7.86
CA LEU A 10 -8.50 -6.14 -7.28
C LEU A 10 -8.53 -4.98 -8.28
N LYS A 11 -8.19 -5.24 -9.54
CA LYS A 11 -8.27 -4.23 -10.61
C LYS A 11 -9.70 -3.77 -10.87
N PHE A 12 -10.69 -4.66 -10.75
CA PHE A 12 -12.10 -4.31 -10.89
C PHE A 12 -12.55 -3.31 -9.82
N TYR A 13 -12.17 -3.50 -8.56
CA TYR A 13 -12.51 -2.54 -7.49
C TYR A 13 -11.94 -1.15 -7.75
N LEU A 14 -10.70 -1.06 -8.22
CA LEU A 14 -10.08 0.22 -8.53
C LEU A 14 -10.77 0.93 -9.71
N SER A 15 -11.28 0.19 -10.67
CA SER A 15 -11.98 0.73 -11.85
C SER A 15 -13.48 0.98 -11.63
N HIS A 16 -14.01 0.69 -10.45
CA HIS A 16 -15.44 0.84 -10.17
C HIS A 16 -15.87 2.32 -10.25
N PRO A 17 -17.03 2.65 -10.86
CA PRO A 17 -17.48 4.04 -11.04
C PRO A 17 -17.59 4.86 -9.75
N VAL A 18 -17.81 4.22 -8.59
CA VAL A 18 -17.85 4.90 -7.29
C VAL A 18 -16.53 5.56 -6.91
N MET A 19 -15.42 5.11 -7.50
CA MET A 19 -14.09 5.67 -7.25
C MET A 19 -14.01 7.16 -7.63
N ASP A 20 -14.71 7.59 -8.65
CA ASP A 20 -14.79 9.02 -9.02
C ASP A 20 -15.21 9.89 -7.82
N LYS A 21 -16.29 9.50 -7.14
CA LYS A 21 -16.77 10.23 -5.97
C LYS A 21 -15.84 10.12 -4.76
N ILE A 22 -15.32 8.92 -4.50
CA ILE A 22 -14.40 8.67 -3.39
C ILE A 22 -13.13 9.51 -3.53
N ILE A 23 -12.55 9.55 -4.74
CA ILE A 23 -11.32 10.29 -5.03
C ILE A 23 -11.55 11.79 -4.87
N LYS A 24 -12.62 12.35 -5.46
CA LYS A 24 -12.94 13.77 -5.33
C LYS A 24 -13.11 14.20 -3.88
N LEU A 25 -13.77 13.38 -3.06
CA LEU A 25 -13.91 13.65 -1.62
C LEU A 25 -12.56 13.58 -0.89
N LYS A 26 -11.76 12.55 -1.16
CA LYS A 26 -10.46 12.35 -0.50
C LYS A 26 -9.47 13.45 -0.88
N GLU A 27 -9.43 13.83 -2.15
CA GLU A 27 -8.55 14.87 -2.69
C GLU A 27 -9.12 16.29 -2.55
N ARG A 28 -10.31 16.43 -1.97
CA ARG A 28 -10.99 17.74 -1.78
C ARG A 28 -11.03 18.53 -3.09
N ASP A 29 -11.51 17.87 -4.16
CA ASP A 29 -11.51 18.40 -5.52
C ASP A 29 -10.10 18.84 -6.00
N PHE A 30 -9.08 18.07 -5.63
CA PHE A 30 -7.68 18.23 -6.08
C PHE A 30 -7.00 19.53 -5.63
N VAL A 31 -7.40 20.07 -4.47
CA VAL A 31 -6.90 21.34 -3.94
C VAL A 31 -5.38 21.36 -3.71
N ASP A 32 -4.75 20.22 -3.54
CA ASP A 32 -3.31 20.12 -3.28
C ASP A 32 -2.47 20.09 -4.57
N SER A 33 -3.09 19.95 -5.75
CA SER A 33 -2.39 19.75 -7.05
C SER A 33 -1.42 20.88 -7.42
N ASP A 34 -1.72 22.11 -7.03
CA ASP A 34 -0.87 23.26 -7.35
C ASP A 34 0.35 23.39 -6.41
N ASN A 35 0.33 22.73 -5.25
CA ASN A 35 1.31 22.90 -4.19
C ASN A 35 2.14 21.63 -3.89
N ASP A 36 1.73 20.49 -4.41
CA ASP A 36 2.39 19.22 -4.18
C ASP A 36 2.47 18.42 -5.49
N MET A 37 3.69 18.20 -5.98
CA MET A 37 3.94 17.47 -7.23
C MET A 37 3.47 16.00 -7.18
N MET A 38 3.27 15.44 -5.98
CA MET A 38 2.77 14.08 -5.79
C MET A 38 1.24 14.02 -5.72
N ALA A 39 0.57 15.17 -5.63
CA ALA A 39 -0.88 15.23 -5.61
C ALA A 39 -1.46 15.06 -7.02
N PRO A 40 -2.49 14.21 -7.20
CA PRO A 40 -3.12 14.04 -8.50
C PRO A 40 -3.86 15.31 -8.92
N VAL A 41 -3.91 15.54 -10.23
CA VAL A 41 -4.60 16.70 -10.81
C VAL A 41 -6.06 16.41 -11.17
N ASN A 42 -6.42 15.13 -11.28
CA ASN A 42 -7.77 14.67 -11.58
C ASN A 42 -7.97 13.20 -11.17
N VAL A 43 -9.17 12.67 -11.39
CA VAL A 43 -9.51 11.28 -11.02
C VAL A 43 -8.68 10.26 -11.78
N GLU A 44 -8.44 10.46 -13.06
CA GLU A 44 -7.67 9.54 -13.90
C GLU A 44 -6.21 9.45 -13.42
N ASP A 45 -5.59 10.57 -13.12
CA ASP A 45 -4.24 10.64 -12.55
C ASP A 45 -4.16 9.98 -11.17
N ALA A 46 -5.18 10.17 -10.33
CA ALA A 46 -5.26 9.49 -9.03
C ALA A 46 -5.34 7.96 -9.18
N ILE A 47 -6.17 7.45 -10.08
CA ILE A 47 -6.30 6.01 -10.35
C ILE A 47 -4.98 5.44 -10.88
N ASP A 48 -4.31 6.13 -11.80
CA ASP A 48 -3.00 5.73 -12.32
C ASP A 48 -1.94 5.64 -11.19
N ASN A 49 -1.95 6.60 -10.28
CA ASN A 49 -1.07 6.57 -9.11
C ASN A 49 -1.38 5.38 -8.18
N TYR A 50 -2.66 5.08 -7.95
CA TYR A 50 -3.06 3.92 -7.13
C TYR A 50 -2.66 2.61 -7.80
N ASP A 51 -2.87 2.47 -9.11
CA ASP A 51 -2.50 1.27 -9.88
C ASP A 51 -0.99 1.01 -9.77
N LYS A 52 -0.16 2.03 -9.95
CA LYS A 52 1.31 1.92 -9.81
C LYS A 52 1.75 1.50 -8.39
N VAL A 53 1.15 2.07 -7.35
CA VAL A 53 1.50 1.69 -5.97
C VAL A 53 1.03 0.28 -5.67
N LEU A 54 -0.16 -0.11 -6.11
CA LEU A 54 -0.67 -1.47 -5.94
C LEU A 54 0.13 -2.52 -6.72
N GLU A 55 0.71 -2.15 -7.86
CA GLU A 55 1.67 -3.00 -8.57
C GLU A 55 2.93 -3.28 -7.72
N ILE A 56 3.48 -2.26 -7.05
CA ILE A 56 4.59 -2.41 -6.11
C ILE A 56 4.18 -3.31 -4.94
N VAL A 57 2.99 -3.07 -4.36
CA VAL A 57 2.46 -3.92 -3.27
C VAL A 57 2.32 -5.37 -3.72
N GLY A 58 1.78 -5.61 -4.91
CA GLY A 58 1.62 -6.96 -5.46
C GLY A 58 2.94 -7.68 -5.71
N ASP A 59 3.97 -6.94 -6.11
CA ASP A 59 5.32 -7.47 -6.28
C ASP A 59 5.95 -7.85 -4.92
N LEU A 60 5.89 -6.94 -3.95
CA LEU A 60 6.40 -7.18 -2.61
C LEU A 60 5.67 -8.35 -1.91
N ALA A 61 4.36 -8.43 -2.06
CA ALA A 61 3.57 -9.53 -1.52
C ALA A 61 4.01 -10.89 -2.07
N ALA A 62 4.20 -10.99 -3.40
CA ALA A 62 4.57 -12.24 -4.03
C ALA A 62 6.04 -12.63 -3.84
N ASN A 63 6.96 -11.67 -3.95
CA ASN A 63 8.38 -11.97 -4.03
C ASN A 63 9.14 -11.79 -2.70
N VAL A 64 8.53 -11.17 -1.71
CA VAL A 64 9.13 -10.97 -0.37
C VAL A 64 8.30 -11.66 0.71
N LEU A 65 7.02 -11.29 0.86
CA LEU A 65 6.21 -11.77 1.97
C LEU A 65 5.87 -13.25 1.82
N GLU A 66 5.34 -13.65 0.68
CA GLU A 66 4.98 -15.04 0.38
C GLU A 66 6.24 -15.93 0.35
N ALA A 67 7.32 -15.44 -0.25
CA ALA A 67 8.56 -16.20 -0.37
C ALA A 67 9.21 -16.59 0.97
N ASN A 68 8.93 -15.87 2.06
CA ASN A 68 9.45 -16.20 3.40
C ASN A 68 8.38 -16.68 4.38
N ALA A 69 7.12 -16.80 3.96
CA ALA A 69 5.99 -17.11 4.84
C ALA A 69 6.17 -18.41 5.62
N GLU A 70 6.63 -19.48 4.98
CA GLU A 70 6.86 -20.77 5.61
C GLU A 70 7.95 -20.67 6.72
N ASN A 71 9.04 -19.98 6.45
CA ASN A 71 10.10 -19.77 7.41
C ASN A 71 9.65 -18.94 8.60
N VAL A 72 8.84 -17.90 8.36
CA VAL A 72 8.24 -17.06 9.40
C VAL A 72 7.32 -17.87 10.29
N ASP A 73 6.49 -18.73 9.72
CA ASP A 73 5.58 -19.60 10.47
C ASP A 73 6.35 -20.60 11.35
N HIS A 74 7.39 -21.23 10.81
CA HIS A 74 8.23 -22.18 11.55
C HIS A 74 9.03 -21.51 12.68
N GLU A 75 9.63 -20.36 12.45
CA GLU A 75 10.42 -19.64 13.45
C GLU A 75 9.53 -19.08 14.56
N GLY A 76 8.41 -18.45 14.19
CA GLY A 76 7.45 -17.83 15.09
C GLY A 76 8.03 -16.71 15.96
N PRO A 77 7.19 -16.01 16.72
CA PRO A 77 7.66 -15.04 17.74
C PRO A 77 8.20 -15.77 18.98
N GLN A 78 9.22 -15.20 19.58
CA GLN A 78 9.86 -15.73 20.79
C GLN A 78 9.84 -14.68 21.90
N VAL A 79 9.90 -15.14 23.16
CA VAL A 79 10.07 -14.27 24.32
C VAL A 79 11.50 -14.39 24.82
N LEU A 80 12.28 -13.33 24.71
CA LEU A 80 13.66 -13.24 25.18
C LEU A 80 13.79 -12.04 26.11
N ASN A 81 14.30 -12.26 27.33
CA ASN A 81 14.48 -11.19 28.33
C ASN A 81 13.21 -10.38 28.61
N ASN A 82 12.05 -11.03 28.68
CA ASN A 82 10.73 -10.42 28.85
C ASN A 82 10.27 -9.52 27.68
N GLU A 83 10.92 -9.60 26.53
CA GLU A 83 10.52 -8.89 25.31
C GLU A 83 10.11 -9.89 24.22
N ILE A 84 9.15 -9.46 23.36
CA ILE A 84 8.76 -10.26 22.21
C ILE A 84 9.71 -9.95 21.06
N VAL A 85 10.37 -11.00 20.56
CA VAL A 85 11.23 -10.93 19.37
C VAL A 85 10.52 -11.64 18.22
N TYR A 86 10.23 -10.89 17.16
CA TYR A 86 9.61 -11.45 15.97
C TYR A 86 10.59 -12.29 15.15
N ALA A 87 10.05 -13.26 14.39
CA ALA A 87 10.81 -14.01 13.40
C ALA A 87 11.61 -13.07 12.47
N LYS A 88 12.79 -13.50 12.04
CA LYS A 88 13.66 -12.68 11.17
C LYS A 88 12.96 -12.26 9.87
N GLY A 89 12.18 -13.16 9.27
CA GLY A 89 11.38 -12.85 8.10
C GLY A 89 10.33 -11.79 8.37
N THR A 90 9.66 -11.81 9.55
CA THR A 90 8.71 -10.76 9.96
C THR A 90 9.40 -9.40 10.06
N GLN A 91 10.58 -9.34 10.70
CA GLN A 91 11.35 -8.10 10.81
C GLN A 91 11.72 -7.56 9.42
N LYS A 92 12.18 -8.44 8.52
CA LYS A 92 12.49 -8.08 7.13
C LYS A 92 11.28 -7.58 6.36
N ASN A 93 10.11 -8.21 6.53
CA ASN A 93 8.86 -7.77 5.91
C ASN A 93 8.49 -6.35 6.35
N HIS A 94 8.59 -6.06 7.65
CA HIS A 94 8.34 -4.70 8.16
C HIS A 94 9.31 -3.66 7.59
N GLU A 95 10.59 -3.98 7.47
CA GLU A 95 11.58 -3.07 6.86
C GLU A 95 11.22 -2.75 5.40
N VAL A 96 10.92 -3.78 4.60
CA VAL A 96 10.59 -3.61 3.18
C VAL A 96 9.31 -2.77 2.99
N LEU A 97 8.26 -3.04 3.77
CA LEU A 97 7.00 -2.28 3.71
C LEU A 97 7.20 -0.82 4.16
N ARG A 98 8.01 -0.60 5.19
CA ARG A 98 8.37 0.75 5.66
C ARG A 98 9.14 1.51 4.60
N ASP A 99 10.18 0.90 4.03
CA ASP A 99 11.08 1.53 3.07
C ASP A 99 10.36 1.83 1.74
N ALA A 100 9.33 1.04 1.40
CA ALA A 100 8.40 1.33 0.31
C ALA A 100 7.36 2.41 0.65
N GLY A 101 7.33 2.96 1.88
CA GLY A 101 6.39 4.01 2.30
C GLY A 101 4.95 3.54 2.52
N LEU A 102 4.69 2.24 2.57
CA LEU A 102 3.34 1.68 2.56
C LEU A 102 2.57 1.90 3.87
N TYR A 103 3.24 2.06 5.00
CA TYR A 103 2.57 2.35 6.28
C TYR A 103 1.87 3.72 6.32
N GLY A 104 2.29 4.65 5.47
CA GLY A 104 1.73 5.98 5.38
C GLY A 104 0.72 6.18 4.25
N MET A 105 0.26 5.13 3.56
CA MET A 105 -0.57 5.26 2.35
C MET A 105 -1.80 6.13 2.54
N SER A 106 -2.55 5.97 3.64
CA SER A 106 -3.79 6.71 3.91
C SER A 106 -3.59 8.04 4.64
N LEU A 107 -2.37 8.29 5.15
CA LEU A 107 -2.09 9.52 5.87
C LEU A 107 -2.08 10.73 4.92
N PRO A 108 -2.53 11.90 5.39
CA PRO A 108 -2.45 13.13 4.61
C PRO A 108 -1.02 13.47 4.16
N ARG A 109 -0.88 14.10 2.98
CA ARG A 109 0.43 14.51 2.42
C ARG A 109 1.22 15.42 3.34
N LYS A 110 0.57 16.28 4.13
CA LYS A 110 1.24 17.13 5.14
C LYS A 110 2.05 16.35 6.17
N TYR A 111 1.74 15.07 6.35
CA TYR A 111 2.50 14.13 7.21
C TYR A 111 3.36 13.16 6.40
N LYS A 112 3.63 13.49 5.14
CA LYS A 112 4.38 12.65 4.16
C LYS A 112 3.70 11.33 3.81
N GLY A 113 2.37 11.23 3.98
CA GLY A 113 1.57 10.12 3.48
C GLY A 113 1.20 10.29 2.01
N LEU A 114 0.58 9.27 1.43
CA LEU A 114 0.12 9.30 0.03
C LEU A 114 -1.31 9.83 -0.13
N ASN A 115 -2.02 10.06 0.96
CA ASN A 115 -3.41 10.49 0.98
C ASN A 115 -4.37 9.55 0.23
N PHE A 116 -4.07 8.27 0.14
CA PHE A 116 -4.92 7.29 -0.53
C PHE A 116 -6.26 7.10 0.22
N PRO A 117 -7.38 6.91 -0.49
CA PRO A 117 -8.62 6.43 0.11
C PRO A 117 -8.45 4.98 0.58
N TYR A 118 -9.41 4.47 1.36
CA TYR A 118 -9.28 3.11 1.92
C TYR A 118 -9.45 1.99 0.90
N VAL A 119 -10.13 2.20 -0.23
CA VAL A 119 -10.37 1.15 -1.22
C VAL A 119 -9.07 0.50 -1.72
N PRO A 120 -8.01 1.24 -2.09
CA PRO A 120 -6.72 0.63 -2.45
C PRO A 120 -6.00 -0.09 -1.30
N LEU A 121 -6.45 0.08 -0.05
CA LEU A 121 -5.84 -0.52 1.13
C LEU A 121 -6.49 -1.86 1.54
N LEU A 122 -7.64 -2.19 0.99
CA LEU A 122 -8.41 -3.41 1.29
C LEU A 122 -7.97 -4.58 0.41
#